data_20ada477add5796f176ac625a74333ae
#
_entry.id   20ada477add5796f176ac625a74333ae
#
_cell.length_a   1.000
_cell.length_b   1.000
_cell.length_c   1.000
_cell.angle_alpha   90.00
_cell.angle_beta   90.00
_cell.angle_gamma   90.00
#
_symmetry.space_group_name_H-M   'P 1'
#
loop_
_entity.id
_entity.type
_entity.pdbx_description
1 polymer ?
#
loop_
_entity_poly.entity_id
_entity_poly.type
_entity_poly.pdbx_seq_one_letter_code
_entity_poly.pdbx_strand_id
1 'polypeptide(L)'
;LQNANIISVKSADVTFVSIGQIITYTNTLQNIGSVPANNTVFIDNIPEGTIFIEDSLAINNVIQPGANPENGVTLGTIQPNETVTISFQVQLTNIPEGNTVINISDTSYEYQIDPSSPIIQRRSLSNAVNTEVRTANVSASKSANRSITRIGQIITYTVAVTNAGTVPITNTLLIDAIAAGTTFVLNSILVDGIPRPNENPITGINLDIILPNNTIIVTFQVSVVSIPPQNNINNIAVIHYEYEPDPSAPPISETTSSNSTNIQFIDAILIATKSANTVLANIDETIEYTVFIQNNGSTTTNSIFFTDT
;
A
#
# COMPACT_ATOMS: atom_id res chain seq x y z
N LEU A 1 -46.84 -33.18 -8.02
CA LEU A 1 -47.30 -31.80 -7.89
C LEU A 1 -46.73 -30.98 -9.06
N GLN A 2 -47.57 -30.29 -9.81
CA GLN A 2 -47.13 -29.40 -10.88
C GLN A 2 -46.64 -28.09 -10.27
N ASN A 3 -45.40 -27.72 -10.49
CA ASN A 3 -44.78 -26.46 -10.03
C ASN A 3 -43.63 -26.06 -10.95
N ALA A 4 -43.29 -24.78 -10.96
CA ALA A 4 -41.96 -24.33 -11.33
C ALA A 4 -41.07 -24.34 -10.11
N ASN A 5 -39.82 -24.72 -10.27
CA ASN A 5 -38.84 -24.72 -9.19
C ASN A 5 -37.47 -24.39 -9.75
N ILE A 6 -37.04 -23.14 -9.57
CA ILE A 6 -35.69 -22.69 -9.96
C ILE A 6 -34.70 -23.04 -8.84
N ILE A 7 -33.68 -23.83 -9.21
CA ILE A 7 -32.45 -23.96 -8.39
C ILE A 7 -31.44 -22.98 -8.93
N SER A 8 -30.84 -22.18 -8.03
CA SER A 8 -29.77 -21.22 -8.32
C SER A 8 -28.48 -21.70 -7.69
N VAL A 9 -27.45 -21.94 -8.49
CA VAL A 9 -26.10 -22.29 -8.03
C VAL A 9 -25.12 -21.22 -8.49
N LYS A 10 -24.40 -20.63 -7.53
CA LYS A 10 -23.43 -19.57 -7.75
C LYS A 10 -22.00 -20.06 -7.51
N SER A 11 -21.05 -19.61 -8.33
CA SER A 11 -19.62 -19.84 -8.19
C SER A 11 -18.82 -18.58 -8.51
N ALA A 12 -17.58 -18.52 -8.06
CA ALA A 12 -16.57 -17.58 -8.50
C ALA A 12 -15.43 -18.34 -9.17
N ASP A 13 -14.72 -17.67 -10.06
CA ASP A 13 -13.54 -18.21 -10.75
C ASP A 13 -12.29 -18.29 -9.85
N VAL A 14 -12.28 -17.55 -8.70
CA VAL A 14 -11.16 -17.50 -7.75
C VAL A 14 -11.67 -17.71 -6.32
N THR A 15 -10.80 -18.29 -5.46
CA THR A 15 -11.01 -18.45 -4.02
C THR A 15 -10.29 -17.37 -3.20
N PHE A 16 -9.26 -16.76 -3.77
CA PHE A 16 -8.48 -15.66 -3.20
C PHE A 16 -8.47 -14.47 -4.17
N VAL A 17 -8.45 -13.25 -3.61
CA VAL A 17 -8.42 -12.02 -4.41
C VAL A 17 -7.58 -10.95 -3.70
N SER A 18 -6.80 -10.18 -4.46
CA SER A 18 -6.08 -8.99 -3.98
C SER A 18 -6.72 -7.71 -4.52
N ILE A 19 -6.44 -6.57 -3.88
CA ILE A 19 -6.91 -5.27 -4.37
C ILE A 19 -6.48 -5.07 -5.84
N GLY A 20 -7.43 -4.62 -6.65
CA GLY A 20 -7.27 -4.40 -8.09
C GLY A 20 -7.56 -5.62 -8.95
N GLN A 21 -7.66 -6.82 -8.39
CA GLN A 21 -8.00 -8.03 -9.15
C GLN A 21 -9.51 -8.16 -9.38
N ILE A 22 -9.86 -8.98 -10.38
CA ILE A 22 -11.21 -9.21 -10.84
C ILE A 22 -11.70 -10.57 -10.32
N ILE A 23 -12.98 -10.61 -9.91
CA ILE A 23 -13.72 -11.82 -9.61
C ILE A 23 -14.81 -11.99 -10.69
N THR A 24 -14.87 -13.15 -11.34
CA THR A 24 -15.95 -13.51 -12.26
C THR A 24 -16.93 -14.39 -11.52
N TYR A 25 -18.14 -13.89 -11.30
CA TYR A 25 -19.25 -14.68 -10.78
C TYR A 25 -20.02 -15.36 -11.91
N THR A 26 -20.40 -16.61 -11.67
CA THR A 26 -21.27 -17.38 -12.57
C THR A 26 -22.44 -17.96 -11.77
N ASN A 27 -23.66 -17.68 -12.23
CA ASN A 27 -24.90 -18.24 -11.70
C ASN A 27 -25.51 -19.19 -12.73
N THR A 28 -25.83 -20.39 -12.29
CA THR A 28 -26.56 -21.37 -13.08
C THR A 28 -27.97 -21.52 -12.50
N LEU A 29 -28.99 -21.13 -13.27
CA LEU A 29 -30.40 -21.25 -12.92
C LEU A 29 -30.99 -22.42 -13.69
N GLN A 30 -31.59 -23.38 -13.00
CA GLN A 30 -32.29 -24.50 -13.68
C GLN A 30 -33.71 -24.64 -13.14
N ASN A 31 -34.67 -24.71 -14.03
CA ASN A 31 -36.05 -25.05 -13.66
C ASN A 31 -36.22 -26.59 -13.58
N ILE A 32 -36.13 -27.12 -12.36
CA ILE A 32 -36.34 -28.58 -12.11
C ILE A 32 -37.83 -28.92 -11.89
N GLY A 33 -38.69 -27.93 -12.02
CA GLY A 33 -40.14 -28.11 -11.94
C GLY A 33 -40.75 -28.72 -13.21
N SER A 34 -42.05 -28.92 -13.19
CA SER A 34 -42.82 -29.51 -14.29
C SER A 34 -43.58 -28.50 -15.14
N VAL A 35 -43.59 -27.21 -14.73
CA VAL A 35 -44.22 -26.11 -15.49
C VAL A 35 -43.24 -24.97 -15.70
N PRO A 36 -43.44 -24.10 -16.70
CA PRO A 36 -42.56 -22.96 -16.97
C PRO A 36 -42.50 -22.01 -15.79
N ALA A 37 -41.31 -21.45 -15.52
CA ALA A 37 -41.09 -20.31 -14.66
C ALA A 37 -41.11 -19.03 -15.53
N ASN A 38 -42.17 -18.22 -15.38
CA ASN A 38 -42.42 -17.04 -16.20
C ASN A 38 -41.94 -15.77 -15.49
N ASN A 39 -41.75 -14.70 -16.26
CA ASN A 39 -41.34 -13.38 -15.76
C ASN A 39 -40.14 -13.46 -14.78
N THR A 40 -39.21 -14.35 -15.15
CA THR A 40 -38.01 -14.58 -14.32
C THR A 40 -37.09 -13.37 -14.37
N VAL A 41 -36.76 -12.85 -13.19
CA VAL A 41 -35.81 -11.72 -13.00
C VAL A 41 -34.72 -12.14 -12.04
N PHE A 42 -33.48 -11.98 -12.48
CA PHE A 42 -32.27 -12.21 -11.70
C PHE A 42 -31.76 -10.88 -11.11
N ILE A 43 -31.43 -10.85 -9.83
CA ILE A 43 -30.84 -9.71 -9.14
C ILE A 43 -29.62 -10.19 -8.35
N ASP A 44 -28.55 -9.40 -8.41
CA ASP A 44 -27.32 -9.69 -7.68
C ASP A 44 -26.69 -8.36 -7.22
N ASN A 45 -26.71 -8.11 -5.93
CA ASN A 45 -26.12 -6.91 -5.38
C ASN A 45 -24.59 -6.99 -5.48
N ILE A 46 -23.95 -5.90 -5.87
CA ILE A 46 -22.48 -5.84 -5.92
C ILE A 46 -21.92 -5.97 -4.51
N PRO A 47 -21.01 -6.94 -4.27
CA PRO A 47 -20.46 -7.19 -2.95
C PRO A 47 -19.68 -6.02 -2.37
N GLU A 48 -19.70 -5.89 -1.04
CA GLU A 48 -18.90 -4.90 -0.34
C GLU A 48 -17.42 -4.96 -0.74
N GLY A 49 -16.80 -3.80 -0.87
CA GLY A 49 -15.38 -3.66 -1.26
C GLY A 49 -15.13 -3.82 -2.76
N THR A 50 -16.16 -4.10 -3.57
CA THR A 50 -16.01 -4.29 -5.02
C THR A 50 -16.78 -3.26 -5.82
N ILE A 51 -16.44 -3.12 -7.10
CA ILE A 51 -17.18 -2.36 -8.10
C ILE A 51 -17.53 -3.26 -9.28
N PHE A 52 -18.73 -3.08 -9.85
CA PHE A 52 -19.14 -3.78 -11.06
C PHE A 52 -18.32 -3.31 -12.27
N ILE A 53 -17.91 -4.25 -13.13
CA ILE A 53 -17.27 -3.95 -14.41
C ILE A 53 -18.37 -3.83 -15.46
N GLU A 54 -18.56 -2.62 -15.99
CA GLU A 54 -19.56 -2.33 -17.02
C GLU A 54 -19.39 -3.26 -18.24
N ASP A 55 -20.51 -3.62 -18.88
CA ASP A 55 -20.57 -4.50 -20.05
C ASP A 55 -19.96 -5.90 -19.86
N SER A 56 -19.73 -6.33 -18.60
CA SER A 56 -19.25 -7.68 -18.29
C SER A 56 -20.37 -8.71 -18.10
N LEU A 57 -21.64 -8.25 -17.98
CA LEU A 57 -22.75 -9.17 -17.77
C LEU A 57 -23.08 -9.93 -19.06
N ALA A 58 -23.15 -11.25 -18.97
CA ALA A 58 -23.52 -12.12 -20.06
C ALA A 58 -24.62 -13.12 -19.63
N ILE A 59 -25.55 -13.41 -20.53
CA ILE A 59 -26.55 -14.47 -20.41
C ILE A 59 -26.24 -15.54 -21.47
N ASN A 60 -26.05 -16.78 -21.03
CA ASN A 60 -25.65 -17.90 -21.89
C ASN A 60 -24.46 -17.56 -22.81
N ASN A 61 -23.44 -16.90 -22.23
CA ASN A 61 -22.22 -16.39 -22.88
C ASN A 61 -22.47 -15.26 -23.91
N VAL A 62 -23.65 -14.66 -23.96
CA VAL A 62 -23.95 -13.50 -24.80
C VAL A 62 -23.95 -12.23 -23.92
N ILE A 63 -23.01 -11.31 -24.20
CA ILE A 63 -22.92 -10.04 -23.48
C ILE A 63 -24.20 -9.23 -23.63
N GLN A 64 -24.65 -8.63 -22.53
CA GLN A 64 -25.82 -7.75 -22.45
C GLN A 64 -25.36 -6.30 -22.20
N PRO A 65 -25.08 -5.50 -23.23
CA PRO A 65 -24.54 -4.15 -23.05
C PRO A 65 -25.50 -3.28 -22.24
N GLY A 66 -24.92 -2.54 -21.26
CA GLY A 66 -25.65 -1.66 -20.37
C GLY A 66 -26.46 -2.36 -19.27
N ALA A 67 -26.46 -3.70 -19.23
CA ALA A 67 -27.11 -4.44 -18.15
C ALA A 67 -26.25 -4.40 -16.87
N ASN A 68 -26.93 -4.20 -15.72
CA ASN A 68 -26.31 -4.22 -14.40
C ASN A 68 -27.08 -5.22 -13.53
N PRO A 69 -26.42 -6.16 -12.86
CA PRO A 69 -27.10 -7.19 -12.06
C PRO A 69 -27.90 -6.63 -10.89
N GLU A 70 -27.55 -5.46 -10.34
CA GLU A 70 -28.29 -4.81 -9.24
C GLU A 70 -29.67 -4.29 -9.67
N ASN A 71 -29.81 -3.90 -10.94
CA ASN A 71 -31.04 -3.31 -11.46
C ASN A 71 -32.12 -4.34 -11.89
N GLY A 72 -31.78 -5.64 -11.76
CA GLY A 72 -32.63 -6.71 -12.21
C GLY A 72 -32.45 -7.03 -13.70
N VAL A 73 -32.12 -8.28 -13.99
CA VAL A 73 -31.90 -8.81 -15.35
C VAL A 73 -33.07 -9.69 -15.71
N THR A 74 -33.87 -9.26 -16.69
CA THR A 74 -35.03 -10.02 -17.17
C THR A 74 -34.56 -11.21 -18.03
N LEU A 75 -34.89 -12.41 -17.58
CA LEU A 75 -34.56 -13.68 -18.27
C LEU A 75 -35.71 -14.24 -19.07
N GLY A 76 -36.93 -13.72 -18.86
CA GLY A 76 -38.16 -14.21 -19.52
C GLY A 76 -38.68 -15.51 -18.91
N THR A 77 -39.00 -16.47 -19.73
CA THR A 77 -39.55 -17.78 -19.33
C THR A 77 -38.46 -18.84 -19.36
N ILE A 78 -38.29 -19.57 -18.24
CA ILE A 78 -37.39 -20.73 -18.14
C ILE A 78 -38.25 -22.00 -18.17
N GLN A 79 -38.13 -22.77 -19.26
CA GLN A 79 -38.92 -24.00 -19.46
C GLN A 79 -38.51 -25.09 -18.46
N PRO A 80 -39.37 -26.09 -18.22
CA PRO A 80 -38.97 -27.28 -17.46
C PRO A 80 -37.68 -27.91 -17.99
N ASN A 81 -36.73 -28.22 -17.10
CA ASN A 81 -35.38 -28.72 -17.37
C ASN A 81 -34.45 -27.75 -18.13
N GLU A 82 -34.89 -26.56 -18.49
CA GLU A 82 -34.03 -25.55 -19.08
C GLU A 82 -33.05 -24.97 -18.05
N THR A 83 -31.86 -24.68 -18.53
CA THR A 83 -30.78 -24.05 -17.75
C THR A 83 -30.39 -22.72 -18.38
N VAL A 84 -30.29 -21.66 -17.58
CA VAL A 84 -29.81 -20.34 -17.98
C VAL A 84 -28.59 -20.01 -17.15
N THR A 85 -27.50 -19.56 -17.77
CA THR A 85 -26.26 -19.14 -17.11
C THR A 85 -26.12 -17.64 -17.20
N ILE A 86 -25.86 -16.97 -16.06
CA ILE A 86 -25.56 -15.55 -15.96
C ILE A 86 -24.15 -15.42 -15.41
N SER A 87 -23.31 -14.64 -16.07
CA SER A 87 -21.98 -14.29 -15.56
C SER A 87 -21.76 -12.79 -15.58
N PHE A 88 -20.95 -12.27 -14.65
CA PHE A 88 -20.54 -10.88 -14.61
C PHE A 88 -19.26 -10.75 -13.79
N GLN A 89 -18.57 -9.59 -13.91
CA GLN A 89 -17.30 -9.33 -13.27
C GLN A 89 -17.40 -8.16 -12.29
N VAL A 90 -16.67 -8.29 -11.18
CA VAL A 90 -16.43 -7.20 -10.24
C VAL A 90 -14.94 -7.07 -9.96
N GLN A 91 -14.49 -5.85 -9.65
CA GLN A 91 -13.11 -5.59 -9.25
C GLN A 91 -13.06 -5.25 -7.76
N LEU A 92 -12.16 -5.89 -7.01
CA LEU A 92 -11.90 -5.54 -5.60
C LEU A 92 -11.17 -4.19 -5.53
N THR A 93 -11.76 -3.20 -4.85
CA THR A 93 -11.19 -1.85 -4.67
C THR A 93 -10.84 -1.53 -3.23
N ASN A 94 -11.53 -2.15 -2.27
CA ASN A 94 -11.30 -1.97 -0.84
C ASN A 94 -11.43 -3.32 -0.12
N ILE A 95 -10.77 -3.45 1.04
CA ILE A 95 -10.90 -4.62 1.90
C ILE A 95 -12.27 -4.57 2.59
N PRO A 96 -13.17 -5.54 2.36
CA PRO A 96 -14.48 -5.60 3.03
C PRO A 96 -14.31 -5.97 4.50
N GLU A 97 -15.36 -5.74 5.30
CA GLU A 97 -15.40 -6.20 6.68
C GLU A 97 -15.24 -7.73 6.73
N GLY A 98 -14.41 -8.21 7.65
CA GLY A 98 -14.10 -9.64 7.78
C GLY A 98 -13.17 -10.21 6.71
N ASN A 99 -12.53 -9.38 5.87
CA ASN A 99 -11.55 -9.76 4.85
C ASN A 99 -12.08 -10.83 3.85
N THR A 100 -13.38 -10.83 3.59
CA THR A 100 -14.02 -11.81 2.71
C THR A 100 -15.09 -11.12 1.87
N VAL A 101 -14.98 -11.26 0.55
CA VAL A 101 -16.03 -10.84 -0.37
C VAL A 101 -17.11 -11.92 -0.37
N ILE A 102 -18.33 -11.59 0.06
CA ILE A 102 -19.45 -12.51 0.14
C ILE A 102 -20.49 -12.09 -0.90
N ASN A 103 -20.91 -13.01 -1.75
CA ASN A 103 -21.90 -12.73 -2.77
C ASN A 103 -23.01 -13.80 -2.81
N ILE A 104 -24.29 -13.35 -2.91
CA ILE A 104 -25.50 -14.16 -3.00
C ILE A 104 -26.42 -13.47 -4.01
N SER A 105 -26.97 -14.23 -4.96
CA SER A 105 -27.97 -13.74 -5.89
C SER A 105 -29.39 -14.17 -5.51
N ASP A 106 -30.36 -13.45 -6.05
CA ASP A 106 -31.79 -13.67 -5.88
C ASP A 106 -32.46 -13.75 -7.24
N THR A 107 -33.35 -14.72 -7.40
CA THR A 107 -34.13 -14.93 -8.63
C THR A 107 -35.59 -14.99 -8.27
N SER A 108 -36.37 -14.04 -8.77
CA SER A 108 -37.82 -14.04 -8.67
C SER A 108 -38.44 -14.58 -9.95
N TYR A 109 -39.52 -15.30 -9.81
CA TYR A 109 -40.30 -15.87 -10.93
C TYR A 109 -41.74 -16.15 -10.53
N GLU A 110 -42.58 -16.36 -11.51
CA GLU A 110 -43.98 -16.75 -11.30
C GLU A 110 -44.39 -17.96 -12.19
N TYR A 111 -45.40 -18.67 -11.76
CA TYR A 111 -45.96 -19.77 -12.56
C TYR A 111 -47.43 -19.94 -12.30
N GLN A 112 -48.09 -20.64 -13.25
CA GLN A 112 -49.45 -21.12 -13.13
C GLN A 112 -49.48 -22.63 -13.40
N ILE A 113 -50.34 -23.35 -12.66
CA ILE A 113 -50.50 -24.80 -12.88
C ILE A 113 -51.30 -25.06 -14.17
N ASP A 114 -52.29 -24.24 -14.38
CA ASP A 114 -53.12 -24.20 -15.60
C ASP A 114 -53.63 -22.75 -15.81
N PRO A 115 -54.14 -22.38 -17.02
CA PRO A 115 -54.54 -21.00 -17.34
C PRO A 115 -55.64 -20.40 -16.44
N SER A 116 -56.40 -21.25 -15.72
CA SER A 116 -57.49 -20.83 -14.82
C SER A 116 -57.02 -20.69 -13.34
N SER A 117 -55.83 -21.20 -13.04
CA SER A 117 -55.25 -21.14 -11.68
C SER A 117 -54.67 -19.75 -11.36
N PRO A 118 -54.63 -19.37 -10.09
CA PRO A 118 -53.93 -18.14 -9.68
C PRO A 118 -52.43 -18.19 -10.02
N ILE A 119 -51.88 -17.02 -10.34
CA ILE A 119 -50.40 -16.86 -10.49
C ILE A 119 -49.75 -17.06 -9.13
N ILE A 120 -48.71 -17.88 -9.05
CA ILE A 120 -47.95 -18.16 -7.88
C ILE A 120 -46.55 -17.51 -8.05
N GLN A 121 -46.19 -16.57 -7.16
CA GLN A 121 -44.86 -15.94 -7.14
C GLN A 121 -43.91 -16.72 -6.24
N ARG A 122 -42.65 -16.84 -6.66
CA ARG A 122 -41.60 -17.55 -5.96
C ARG A 122 -40.25 -16.78 -6.06
N ARG A 123 -39.37 -17.13 -5.17
CA ARG A 123 -37.97 -16.65 -5.15
C ARG A 123 -37.04 -17.84 -4.91
N SER A 124 -35.87 -17.78 -5.50
CA SER A 124 -34.76 -18.71 -5.28
C SER A 124 -33.49 -17.93 -5.00
N LEU A 125 -32.90 -18.15 -3.82
CA LEU A 125 -31.58 -17.61 -3.49
C LEU A 125 -30.52 -18.61 -3.96
N SER A 126 -29.36 -18.09 -4.41
CA SER A 126 -28.19 -18.94 -4.62
C SER A 126 -27.55 -19.35 -3.29
N ASN A 127 -26.59 -20.27 -3.34
CA ASN A 127 -25.62 -20.41 -2.28
C ASN A 127 -24.78 -19.13 -2.16
N ALA A 128 -24.24 -18.86 -0.95
CA ALA A 128 -23.22 -17.85 -0.76
C ALA A 128 -21.90 -18.31 -1.42
N VAL A 129 -21.23 -17.38 -2.09
CA VAL A 129 -19.86 -17.52 -2.56
C VAL A 129 -18.97 -16.63 -1.73
N ASN A 130 -17.93 -17.20 -1.13
CA ASN A 130 -16.96 -16.53 -0.28
C ASN A 130 -15.59 -16.50 -0.99
N THR A 131 -15.05 -15.30 -1.22
CA THR A 131 -13.71 -15.11 -1.80
C THR A 131 -12.85 -14.40 -0.75
N GLU A 132 -11.80 -15.05 -0.25
CA GLU A 132 -10.91 -14.50 0.77
C GLU A 132 -10.05 -13.38 0.17
N VAL A 133 -9.98 -12.24 0.86
CA VAL A 133 -9.10 -11.14 0.47
C VAL A 133 -7.71 -11.36 1.03
N ARG A 134 -6.73 -11.55 0.16
CA ARG A 134 -5.32 -11.78 0.48
C ARG A 134 -4.46 -10.73 -0.20
N THR A 135 -4.16 -9.64 0.52
CA THR A 135 -3.40 -8.52 0.00
C THR A 135 -2.42 -8.00 1.03
N ALA A 136 -1.25 -7.54 0.59
CA ALA A 136 -0.38 -6.70 1.38
C ALA A 136 -0.81 -5.23 1.20
N ASN A 137 -0.73 -4.45 2.28
CA ASN A 137 -0.93 -3.00 2.25
C ASN A 137 0.09 -2.37 3.20
N VAL A 138 1.30 -2.16 2.67
CA VAL A 138 2.45 -1.73 3.47
C VAL A 138 2.67 -0.24 3.30
N SER A 139 2.74 0.44 4.42
CA SER A 139 3.11 1.85 4.48
C SER A 139 4.33 2.05 5.38
N ALA A 140 5.13 3.07 5.06
CA ALA A 140 6.25 3.48 5.89
C ALA A 140 6.19 4.98 6.17
N SER A 141 6.42 5.37 7.42
CA SER A 141 6.57 6.78 7.80
C SER A 141 7.92 7.00 8.47
N LYS A 142 8.58 8.13 8.15
CA LYS A 142 9.89 8.49 8.69
C LYS A 142 9.85 9.84 9.36
N SER A 143 10.49 9.94 10.51
CA SER A 143 10.67 11.19 11.25
C SER A 143 12.10 11.31 11.78
N ALA A 144 12.48 12.51 12.18
CA ALA A 144 13.74 12.80 12.83
C ALA A 144 13.50 13.55 14.15
N ASN A 145 14.38 13.36 15.13
CA ASN A 145 14.28 13.99 16.44
C ASN A 145 14.53 15.51 16.42
N ARG A 146 14.90 16.07 15.27
CA ARG A 146 15.18 17.51 15.10
C ARG A 146 14.90 17.96 13.67
N SER A 147 14.59 19.23 13.50
CA SER A 147 14.42 19.92 12.20
C SER A 147 15.62 20.80 11.83
N ILE A 148 16.56 21.05 12.77
CA ILE A 148 17.75 21.87 12.60
C ILE A 148 18.94 21.14 13.18
N THR A 149 20.10 21.23 12.50
CA THR A 149 21.35 20.57 12.93
C THR A 149 22.61 21.37 12.58
N ARG A 150 23.76 20.94 13.15
CA ARG A 150 25.10 21.46 12.87
C ARG A 150 26.15 20.34 12.99
N ILE A 151 27.40 20.60 12.58
CA ILE A 151 28.48 19.63 12.69
C ILE A 151 28.61 19.13 14.14
N GLY A 152 28.88 17.83 14.32
CA GLY A 152 29.05 17.15 15.60
C GLY A 152 27.74 16.74 16.28
N GLN A 153 26.58 17.13 15.77
CA GLN A 153 25.28 16.71 16.35
C GLN A 153 24.83 15.34 15.82
N ILE A 154 24.09 14.64 16.69
CA ILE A 154 23.46 13.36 16.38
C ILE A 154 22.02 13.61 15.97
N ILE A 155 21.61 12.99 14.86
CA ILE A 155 20.23 12.90 14.40
C ILE A 155 19.76 11.48 14.68
N THR A 156 18.62 11.32 15.35
CA THR A 156 17.93 10.03 15.50
C THR A 156 16.76 9.99 14.53
N TYR A 157 16.81 9.05 13.60
CA TYR A 157 15.68 8.75 12.73
C TYR A 157 14.79 7.68 13.36
N THR A 158 13.49 7.81 13.14
CA THR A 158 12.48 6.81 13.49
C THR A 158 11.71 6.47 12.23
N VAL A 159 11.65 5.18 11.89
CA VAL A 159 10.85 4.67 10.77
C VAL A 159 9.82 3.70 11.33
N ALA A 160 8.54 3.96 11.05
CA ALA A 160 7.44 3.06 11.37
C ALA A 160 7.00 2.37 10.09
N VAL A 161 7.00 1.03 10.08
CA VAL A 161 6.55 0.18 8.96
C VAL A 161 5.29 -0.55 9.40
N THR A 162 4.18 -0.29 8.72
CA THR A 162 2.86 -0.84 9.06
C THR A 162 2.36 -1.73 7.94
N ASN A 163 1.91 -2.94 8.28
CA ASN A 163 1.16 -3.81 7.38
C ASN A 163 -0.34 -3.67 7.68
N ALA A 164 -1.05 -2.88 6.89
CA ALA A 164 -2.52 -2.73 6.95
C ALA A 164 -3.25 -3.71 6.00
N GLY A 165 -2.54 -4.71 5.48
CA GLY A 165 -3.09 -5.76 4.63
C GLY A 165 -3.76 -6.88 5.42
N THR A 166 -4.15 -7.94 4.70
CA THR A 166 -4.85 -9.11 5.27
C THR A 166 -3.94 -10.32 5.45
N VAL A 167 -2.75 -10.31 4.85
CA VAL A 167 -1.75 -11.39 4.95
C VAL A 167 -0.46 -10.90 5.59
N PRO A 168 0.30 -11.79 6.24
CA PRO A 168 1.65 -11.46 6.69
C PRO A 168 2.54 -11.02 5.53
N ILE A 169 3.45 -10.07 5.78
CA ILE A 169 4.59 -9.81 4.92
C ILE A 169 5.82 -10.46 5.51
N THR A 170 6.66 -11.00 4.64
CA THR A 170 7.87 -11.78 4.97
C THR A 170 9.08 -11.20 4.26
N ASN A 171 10.29 -11.69 4.59
CA ASN A 171 11.54 -11.21 4.01
C ASN A 171 11.64 -9.67 4.00
N THR A 172 11.10 -9.05 5.09
CA THR A 172 10.98 -7.60 5.18
C THR A 172 12.32 -6.98 5.51
N LEU A 173 12.84 -6.13 4.59
CA LEU A 173 14.14 -5.48 4.71
C LEU A 173 13.98 -3.96 4.58
N LEU A 174 14.40 -3.21 5.60
CA LEU A 174 14.47 -1.76 5.54
C LEU A 174 15.86 -1.34 5.08
N ILE A 175 15.95 -0.60 3.97
CA ILE A 175 17.18 0.01 3.43
C ILE A 175 17.06 1.53 3.54
N ASP A 176 18.12 2.15 4.07
CA ASP A 176 18.18 3.60 4.28
C ASP A 176 19.56 4.12 3.91
N ALA A 177 19.66 4.81 2.80
CA ALA A 177 20.92 5.42 2.37
C ALA A 177 21.30 6.57 3.31
N ILE A 178 22.52 6.55 3.81
CA ILE A 178 23.01 7.63 4.69
C ILE A 178 23.13 8.93 3.90
N ALA A 179 22.43 9.97 4.37
CA ALA A 179 22.38 11.26 3.71
C ALA A 179 23.77 11.94 3.66
N ALA A 180 24.06 12.64 2.58
CA ALA A 180 25.31 13.40 2.43
C ALA A 180 25.52 14.37 3.60
N GLY A 181 26.77 14.49 4.07
CA GLY A 181 27.12 15.30 5.24
C GLY A 181 26.95 14.58 6.56
N THR A 182 26.45 13.32 6.55
CA THR A 182 26.28 12.51 7.76
C THR A 182 27.02 11.17 7.67
N THR A 183 27.22 10.53 8.81
CA THR A 183 27.76 9.17 8.92
C THR A 183 26.93 8.35 9.88
N PHE A 184 26.73 7.06 9.59
CA PHE A 184 25.99 6.16 10.48
C PHE A 184 26.74 5.97 11.80
N VAL A 185 26.01 6.01 12.92
CA VAL A 185 26.52 5.69 14.26
C VAL A 185 26.37 4.19 14.50
N LEU A 186 27.49 3.47 14.55
CA LEU A 186 27.50 2.02 14.73
C LEU A 186 26.75 1.60 16.01
N ASN A 187 26.08 0.46 15.97
CA ASN A 187 25.33 -0.13 17.08
C ASN A 187 24.16 0.73 17.59
N SER A 188 23.68 1.70 16.80
CA SER A 188 22.58 2.58 17.19
C SER A 188 21.20 2.08 16.74
N ILE A 189 21.13 0.95 15.99
CA ILE A 189 19.87 0.42 15.50
C ILE A 189 19.10 -0.27 16.62
N LEU A 190 17.82 0.12 16.76
CA LEU A 190 16.84 -0.59 17.57
C LEU A 190 15.65 -0.95 16.67
N VAL A 191 15.16 -2.18 16.81
CA VAL A 191 13.90 -2.65 16.21
C VAL A 191 12.95 -2.96 17.36
N ASP A 192 11.84 -2.23 17.45
CA ASP A 192 10.90 -2.26 18.60
C ASP A 192 11.61 -2.12 19.97
N GLY A 193 12.63 -1.26 20.03
CA GLY A 193 13.44 -1.04 21.21
C GLY A 193 14.51 -2.10 21.48
N ILE A 194 14.58 -3.16 20.66
CA ILE A 194 15.57 -4.23 20.80
C ILE A 194 16.82 -3.88 19.98
N PRO A 195 18.04 -3.86 20.60
CA PRO A 195 19.27 -3.55 19.88
C PRO A 195 19.62 -4.57 18.77
N ARG A 196 20.02 -4.06 17.60
CA ARG A 196 20.52 -4.84 16.45
C ARG A 196 21.97 -4.40 16.11
N PRO A 197 22.98 -4.79 16.89
CA PRO A 197 24.31 -4.22 16.82
C PRO A 197 25.10 -4.53 15.54
N ASN A 198 24.76 -5.58 14.81
CA ASN A 198 25.48 -6.00 13.59
C ASN A 198 24.80 -5.59 12.30
N GLU A 199 23.66 -4.88 12.38
CA GLU A 199 22.93 -4.44 11.21
C GLU A 199 23.39 -3.04 10.77
N ASN A 200 23.13 -2.73 9.50
CA ASN A 200 23.51 -1.46 8.88
C ASN A 200 22.38 -0.98 7.98
N PRO A 201 21.90 0.26 8.09
CA PRO A 201 20.80 0.76 7.29
C PRO A 201 21.11 0.77 5.78
N ILE A 202 22.38 0.87 5.37
CA ILE A 202 22.78 0.86 3.94
C ILE A 202 22.61 -0.53 3.34
N THR A 203 22.99 -1.58 4.07
CA THR A 203 22.91 -2.98 3.60
C THR A 203 21.58 -3.63 3.91
N GLY A 204 20.80 -3.04 4.80
CA GLY A 204 19.48 -3.45 5.20
C GLY A 204 19.38 -3.84 6.66
N ILE A 205 18.23 -3.54 7.26
CA ILE A 205 17.79 -3.92 8.60
C ILE A 205 16.69 -4.94 8.43
N ASN A 206 16.89 -6.16 8.94
CA ASN A 206 15.88 -7.21 8.86
C ASN A 206 14.74 -6.95 9.86
N LEU A 207 13.50 -6.88 9.38
CA LEU A 207 12.31 -6.68 10.20
C LEU A 207 11.53 -7.97 10.43
N ASP A 208 12.04 -9.10 9.92
CA ASP A 208 11.41 -10.41 10.01
C ASP A 208 9.98 -10.43 9.38
N ILE A 209 9.00 -11.03 10.04
CA ILE A 209 7.60 -11.12 9.57
C ILE A 209 6.79 -10.01 10.24
N ILE A 210 6.03 -9.25 9.44
CA ILE A 210 5.06 -8.27 9.96
C ILE A 210 3.65 -8.79 9.71
N LEU A 211 2.95 -9.15 10.79
CA LEU A 211 1.58 -9.65 10.73
C LEU A 211 0.59 -8.55 10.31
N PRO A 212 -0.60 -8.91 9.79
CA PRO A 212 -1.67 -7.96 9.52
C PRO A 212 -1.97 -7.05 10.72
N ASN A 213 -2.17 -5.77 10.45
CA ASN A 213 -2.44 -4.69 11.42
C ASN A 213 -1.32 -4.43 12.44
N ASN A 214 -0.12 -4.97 12.23
CA ASN A 214 1.04 -4.69 13.07
C ASN A 214 1.93 -3.60 12.48
N THR A 215 2.63 -2.91 13.37
CA THR A 215 3.65 -1.89 13.05
C THR A 215 4.95 -2.26 13.74
N ILE A 216 6.05 -2.19 13.00
CA ILE A 216 7.43 -2.29 13.54
C ILE A 216 8.05 -0.89 13.55
N ILE A 217 8.69 -0.55 14.66
CA ILE A 217 9.39 0.73 14.83
C ILE A 217 10.90 0.51 14.78
N VAL A 218 11.55 1.14 13.83
CA VAL A 218 13.01 1.14 13.69
C VAL A 218 13.55 2.49 14.07
N THR A 219 14.58 2.53 14.94
CA THR A 219 15.35 3.76 15.20
C THR A 219 16.81 3.52 14.91
N PHE A 220 17.50 4.52 14.37
CA PHE A 220 18.95 4.53 14.20
C PHE A 220 19.49 5.96 14.24
N GLN A 221 20.81 6.11 14.41
CA GLN A 221 21.46 7.41 14.55
C GLN A 221 22.48 7.67 13.45
N VAL A 222 22.56 8.93 13.05
CA VAL A 222 23.64 9.45 12.21
C VAL A 222 24.31 10.65 12.89
N SER A 223 25.62 10.81 12.70
CA SER A 223 26.39 11.98 13.13
C SER A 223 26.58 12.92 11.94
N VAL A 224 26.40 14.22 12.13
CA VAL A 224 26.69 15.24 11.13
C VAL A 224 28.19 15.52 11.14
N VAL A 225 28.88 15.22 10.03
CA VAL A 225 30.34 15.27 9.93
C VAL A 225 30.86 16.34 8.96
N SER A 226 30.03 16.81 8.06
CA SER A 226 30.37 17.88 7.10
C SER A 226 29.14 18.67 6.67
N ILE A 227 29.35 19.78 5.98
CA ILE A 227 28.27 20.61 5.42
C ILE A 227 27.53 19.79 4.35
N PRO A 228 26.22 19.54 4.50
CA PRO A 228 25.45 18.84 3.48
C PRO A 228 25.21 19.74 2.25
N PRO A 229 24.95 19.15 1.08
CA PRO A 229 24.55 19.90 -0.10
C PRO A 229 23.36 20.81 0.18
N GLN A 230 23.37 22.06 -0.34
CA GLN A 230 22.31 23.04 -0.17
C GLN A 230 21.94 23.33 1.30
N ASN A 231 22.85 23.04 2.26
CA ASN A 231 22.60 23.16 3.71
C ASN A 231 21.37 22.40 4.17
N ASN A 232 21.13 21.24 3.61
CA ASN A 232 19.95 20.44 3.90
C ASN A 232 20.25 18.93 3.90
N ILE A 233 19.71 18.22 4.89
CA ILE A 233 19.81 16.77 5.01
C ILE A 233 18.43 16.18 4.72
N ASN A 234 18.29 15.57 3.55
CA ASN A 234 17.10 14.84 3.14
C ASN A 234 17.36 13.34 3.27
N ASN A 235 16.39 12.60 3.81
CA ASN A 235 16.53 11.17 3.95
C ASN A 235 15.18 10.44 3.78
N ILE A 236 15.21 9.29 3.08
CA ILE A 236 14.07 8.43 2.76
C ILE A 236 14.49 6.98 3.05
N ALA A 237 13.62 6.20 3.66
CA ALA A 237 13.78 4.75 3.80
C ALA A 237 12.97 4.02 2.72
N VAL A 238 13.50 2.88 2.24
CA VAL A 238 12.83 1.96 1.31
C VAL A 238 12.65 0.62 2.01
N ILE A 239 11.45 0.06 1.92
CA ILE A 239 11.08 -1.22 2.50
C ILE A 239 10.88 -2.21 1.37
N HIS A 240 11.63 -3.30 1.36
CA HIS A 240 11.42 -4.47 0.51
C HIS A 240 10.68 -5.53 1.32
N TYR A 241 9.70 -6.19 0.72
CA TYR A 241 8.95 -7.25 1.40
C TYR A 241 8.37 -8.24 0.38
N GLU A 242 7.96 -9.40 0.89
CA GLU A 242 7.25 -10.43 0.13
C GLU A 242 5.92 -10.76 0.81
N TYR A 243 4.93 -11.20 0.02
CA TYR A 243 3.68 -11.71 0.54
C TYR A 243 3.09 -12.78 -0.39
N GLU A 244 2.21 -13.61 0.14
CA GLU A 244 1.55 -14.70 -0.59
C GLU A 244 0.05 -14.39 -0.78
N PRO A 245 -0.36 -13.84 -1.96
CA PRO A 245 -1.78 -13.64 -2.27
C PRO A 245 -2.51 -14.95 -2.53
N ASP A 246 -1.81 -15.97 -3.00
CA ASP A 246 -2.30 -17.34 -3.22
C ASP A 246 -1.31 -18.33 -2.61
N PRO A 247 -1.73 -19.15 -1.60
CA PRO A 247 -0.86 -20.14 -0.96
C PRO A 247 -0.30 -21.23 -1.91
N SER A 248 -0.88 -21.37 -3.11
CA SER A 248 -0.42 -22.32 -4.12
C SER A 248 0.56 -21.72 -5.13
N ALA A 249 0.76 -20.39 -5.11
CA ALA A 249 1.64 -19.64 -5.99
C ALA A 249 2.91 -19.14 -5.25
N PRO A 250 3.99 -18.82 -5.97
CA PRO A 250 5.16 -18.19 -5.36
C PRO A 250 4.83 -16.83 -4.73
N PRO A 251 5.56 -16.43 -3.65
CA PRO A 251 5.42 -15.10 -3.07
C PRO A 251 5.67 -13.98 -4.11
N ILE A 252 4.99 -12.87 -3.91
CA ILE A 252 5.19 -11.64 -4.70
C ILE A 252 6.12 -10.72 -3.91
N SER A 253 7.20 -10.22 -4.55
CA SER A 253 8.11 -9.22 -3.99
C SER A 253 7.66 -7.82 -4.38
N GLU A 254 7.58 -6.92 -3.41
CA GLU A 254 7.21 -5.52 -3.60
C GLU A 254 8.08 -4.58 -2.78
N THR A 255 7.96 -3.28 -3.05
CA THR A 255 8.66 -2.22 -2.32
C THR A 255 7.73 -1.06 -2.00
N THR A 256 7.96 -0.43 -0.86
CA THR A 256 7.35 0.86 -0.52
C THR A 256 8.39 1.81 0.04
N SER A 257 8.16 3.12 -0.05
CA SER A 257 9.06 4.14 0.48
C SER A 257 8.38 4.95 1.57
N SER A 258 9.17 5.41 2.53
CA SER A 258 8.70 6.39 3.50
C SER A 258 8.54 7.78 2.87
N ASN A 259 7.91 8.69 3.61
CA ASN A 259 8.09 10.12 3.34
C ASN A 259 9.56 10.54 3.54
N SER A 260 9.97 11.63 2.88
CA SER A 260 11.27 12.29 3.12
C SER A 260 11.25 13.05 4.43
N THR A 261 12.33 12.93 5.22
CA THR A 261 12.66 13.89 6.28
C THR A 261 13.52 15.01 5.70
N ASN A 262 13.36 16.24 6.23
CA ASN A 262 14.11 17.41 5.82
C ASN A 262 14.64 18.11 7.05
N ILE A 263 15.99 18.21 7.18
CA ILE A 263 16.65 18.81 8.32
C ILE A 263 17.56 19.92 7.83
N GLN A 264 17.29 21.16 8.25
CA GLN A 264 18.09 22.31 7.89
C GLN A 264 19.45 22.27 8.62
N PHE A 265 20.53 22.40 7.87
CA PHE A 265 21.86 22.58 8.42
C PHE A 265 22.12 24.08 8.66
N ILE A 266 22.48 24.43 9.88
CA ILE A 266 22.88 25.77 10.27
C ILE A 266 24.17 25.71 11.05
N ASP A 267 25.23 26.32 10.55
CA ASP A 267 26.51 26.44 11.26
C ASP A 267 27.24 27.71 10.83
N ALA A 268 28.09 28.21 11.71
CA ALA A 268 29.03 29.29 11.43
C ALA A 268 30.44 28.67 11.32
N ILE A 269 31.04 28.73 10.13
CA ILE A 269 32.35 28.13 9.87
C ILE A 269 33.29 29.21 9.39
N LEU A 270 34.17 29.65 10.26
CA LEU A 270 35.16 30.66 9.92
C LEU A 270 36.42 30.01 9.34
N ILE A 271 36.88 30.57 8.23
CA ILE A 271 38.19 30.30 7.63
C ILE A 271 38.98 31.60 7.69
N ALA A 272 40.20 31.54 8.17
CA ALA A 272 41.13 32.67 8.19
C ALA A 272 42.38 32.33 7.35
N THR A 273 42.78 33.24 6.47
CA THR A 273 44.05 33.18 5.73
C THR A 273 44.84 34.43 6.01
N LYS A 274 46.18 34.29 6.22
CA LYS A 274 47.11 35.41 6.44
C LYS A 274 48.13 35.46 5.30
N SER A 275 48.37 36.62 4.77
CA SER A 275 49.42 36.90 3.80
C SER A 275 50.24 38.12 4.21
N ALA A 276 51.46 38.22 3.73
CA ALA A 276 52.30 39.41 3.86
C ALA A 276 52.49 40.05 2.46
N ASN A 277 52.69 41.34 2.45
CA ASN A 277 52.96 42.11 1.19
C ASN A 277 54.33 41.75 0.59
N THR A 278 55.24 41.13 1.38
CA THR A 278 56.55 40.73 0.93
C THR A 278 56.95 39.39 1.55
N VAL A 279 57.82 38.63 0.90
CA VAL A 279 58.45 37.40 1.39
C VAL A 279 59.87 37.62 1.93
N LEU A 280 60.44 38.82 1.68
CA LEU A 280 61.78 39.25 2.11
C LEU A 280 61.66 40.71 2.59
N ALA A 281 62.26 41.04 3.74
CA ALA A 281 62.29 42.39 4.28
C ALA A 281 63.68 42.71 4.78
N ASN A 282 64.12 43.94 4.60
CA ASN A 282 65.34 44.49 5.18
C ASN A 282 65.08 45.13 6.56
N ILE A 283 66.12 45.42 7.26
CA ILE A 283 66.05 46.21 8.54
C ILE A 283 65.34 47.53 8.22
N ASP A 284 64.40 47.95 9.06
CA ASP A 284 63.57 49.14 8.96
C ASP A 284 62.51 49.19 7.86
N GLU A 285 62.31 48.06 7.11
CA GLU A 285 61.16 47.93 6.22
C GLU A 285 59.88 47.58 6.97
N THR A 286 58.78 48.14 6.53
CA THR A 286 57.45 47.84 7.07
C THR A 286 56.88 46.63 6.36
N ILE A 287 56.50 45.60 7.10
CA ILE A 287 55.78 44.42 6.60
C ILE A 287 54.33 44.64 6.93
N GLU A 288 53.48 44.65 5.87
CA GLU A 288 52.02 44.68 6.01
C GLU A 288 51.47 43.25 5.94
N TYR A 289 50.73 42.86 6.96
CA TYR A 289 50.01 41.59 6.96
C TYR A 289 48.53 41.82 6.70
N THR A 290 48.00 41.06 5.76
CA THR A 290 46.56 41.02 5.47
C THR A 290 45.98 39.72 6.00
N VAL A 291 44.94 39.80 6.83
CA VAL A 291 44.21 38.65 7.33
C VAL A 291 42.81 38.72 6.72
N PHE A 292 42.47 37.70 5.91
CA PHE A 292 41.13 37.53 5.34
C PHE A 292 40.37 36.52 6.18
N ILE A 293 39.21 36.90 6.69
CA ILE A 293 38.31 36.03 7.48
C ILE A 293 36.99 35.91 6.71
N GLN A 294 36.61 34.69 6.41
CA GLN A 294 35.38 34.37 5.70
C GLN A 294 34.51 33.40 6.53
N ASN A 295 33.24 33.67 6.62
CA ASN A 295 32.26 32.72 7.15
C ASN A 295 31.70 31.88 6.00
N ASN A 296 32.13 30.60 5.92
CA ASN A 296 31.64 29.60 4.95
C ASN A 296 30.45 28.81 5.50
N GLY A 297 29.95 29.16 6.67
CA GLY A 297 28.75 28.56 7.26
C GLY A 297 27.45 29.14 6.70
N SER A 298 26.33 28.58 7.13
CA SER A 298 24.96 28.98 6.73
C SER A 298 24.33 29.98 7.72
N THR A 299 24.98 30.33 8.80
CA THR A 299 24.49 31.30 9.82
C THR A 299 25.52 32.37 10.15
N THR A 300 25.03 33.49 10.65
CA THR A 300 25.89 34.60 11.09
C THR A 300 26.70 34.22 12.35
N THR A 301 27.90 34.77 12.45
CA THR A 301 28.70 34.75 13.71
C THR A 301 28.47 36.01 14.49
N ASN A 302 28.29 35.87 15.79
CA ASN A 302 28.28 37.00 16.72
C ASN A 302 29.65 37.09 17.41
N SER A 303 30.32 38.24 17.37
CA SER A 303 31.58 38.50 18.06
C SER A 303 32.76 37.64 17.55
N ILE A 304 33.54 38.18 16.60
CA ILE A 304 34.79 37.57 16.15
C ILE A 304 35.95 38.30 16.84
N PHE A 305 36.81 37.56 17.51
CA PHE A 305 38.06 38.08 18.09
C PHE A 305 39.21 37.56 17.24
N PHE A 306 40.05 38.46 16.78
CA PHE A 306 41.29 38.17 16.08
C PHE A 306 42.48 38.51 16.99
N THR A 307 43.44 37.58 17.13
CA THR A 307 44.72 37.78 17.78
C THR A 307 45.84 37.35 16.85
N ASP A 308 46.88 38.15 16.75
CA ASP A 308 48.09 37.87 15.98
C ASP A 308 49.29 37.98 16.94
N THR A 309 50.10 36.90 17.07
CA THR A 309 51.27 36.82 17.99
C THR A 309 52.55 36.65 17.22
#